data_40ce7fc2ef8371c5d4c88ee167473644
#
_entry.id   40ce7fc2ef8371c5d4c88ee167473644
#
_cell.length_a   1.000
_cell.length_b   1.000
_cell.length_c   1.000
_cell.angle_alpha   90.00
_cell.angle_beta   90.00
_cell.angle_gamma   90.00
#
_symmetry.space_group_name_H-M   'P 1'
#
loop_
_entity.id
_entity.type
_entity.pdbx_description
1 polymer ?
#
loop_
_entity_poly.entity_id
_entity_poly.type
_entity_poly.pdbx_seq_one_letter_code
_entity_poly.pdbx_strand_id
1 'polypeptide(L)'
;AVVMPNGIWSPWAPAAVIHVGAEAEVISGSWIGRPAILKKRVSRGYRHPKLDRTLSRQRIYAEGRILSRLNERGILSPKLLSMDQEEGWIIMSEVKGPTLLSTLEGGAKGDIEVELGKSLRSIHSQGISHGDLTTLNAIVSLDGIVLIDYGLGRLVAELEHLGLDLHSLHEC
;
A
#
# COMPACT_ATOMS: atom_id res chain seq x y z
N ALA A 1 5.64 -17.04 14.10
CA ALA A 1 6.42 -16.18 15.01
C ALA A 1 7.86 -16.67 15.03
N VAL A 2 8.80 -15.77 14.87
CA VAL A 2 10.25 -16.09 14.91
C VAL A 2 10.78 -15.65 16.28
N VAL A 3 11.55 -16.52 16.94
CA VAL A 3 12.31 -16.14 18.12
C VAL A 3 13.56 -15.40 17.65
N MET A 4 13.69 -14.15 18.01
CA MET A 4 14.89 -13.36 17.71
C MET A 4 16.10 -13.92 18.49
N PRO A 5 17.35 -13.70 18.03
CA PRO A 5 18.56 -14.20 18.72
C PRO A 5 18.68 -13.80 20.20
N ASN A 6 18.00 -12.73 20.61
CA ASN A 6 17.93 -12.23 21.99
C ASN A 6 16.77 -12.85 22.81
N GLY A 7 16.10 -13.88 22.32
CA GLY A 7 14.97 -14.55 22.99
C GLY A 7 13.64 -13.77 22.96
N ILE A 8 13.58 -12.64 22.27
CA ILE A 8 12.35 -11.85 22.12
C ILE A 8 11.49 -12.47 21.03
N TRP A 9 10.21 -12.67 21.32
CA TRP A 9 9.23 -13.10 20.33
C TRP A 9 8.92 -11.97 19.34
N SER A 10 9.15 -12.24 18.05
CA SER A 10 8.66 -11.35 16.97
C SER A 10 7.38 -11.93 16.36
N PRO A 11 6.31 -11.17 16.28
CA PRO A 11 5.11 -11.59 15.56
C PRO A 11 5.33 -11.63 14.05
N TRP A 12 6.40 -11.01 13.54
CA TRP A 12 6.77 -10.97 12.13
C TRP A 12 7.79 -12.07 11.80
N ALA A 13 7.51 -12.82 10.72
CA ALA A 13 8.41 -13.81 10.15
C ALA A 13 8.60 -13.50 8.66
N PRO A 14 9.78 -13.02 8.22
CA PRO A 14 10.07 -12.73 6.82
C PRO A 14 10.16 -14.02 6.01
N ALA A 15 9.75 -13.98 4.73
CA ALA A 15 9.86 -15.07 3.77
C ALA A 15 10.77 -14.68 2.58
N ALA A 16 10.42 -13.65 1.82
CA ALA A 16 11.19 -13.22 0.65
C ALA A 16 11.08 -11.72 0.41
N VAL A 17 12.16 -11.13 -0.11
CA VAL A 17 12.11 -9.77 -0.67
C VAL A 17 11.43 -9.86 -2.02
N ILE A 18 10.29 -9.19 -2.19
CA ILE A 18 9.50 -9.20 -3.43
C ILE A 18 9.76 -7.98 -4.31
N HIS A 19 10.20 -6.89 -3.71
CA HIS A 19 10.55 -5.68 -4.46
C HIS A 19 11.55 -4.82 -3.69
N VAL A 20 12.54 -4.31 -4.41
CA VAL A 20 13.46 -3.28 -3.90
C VAL A 20 13.33 -2.07 -4.79
N GLY A 21 12.55 -1.10 -4.37
CA GLY A 21 12.38 0.16 -5.09
C GLY A 21 13.36 1.23 -4.60
N ALA A 22 13.33 2.36 -5.29
CA ALA A 22 14.17 3.50 -4.92
C ALA A 22 13.84 4.09 -3.53
N GLU A 23 12.65 3.86 -3.00
CA GLU A 23 12.17 4.46 -1.75
C GLU A 23 11.76 3.46 -0.67
N ALA A 24 11.52 2.20 -1.05
CA ALA A 24 11.09 1.18 -0.12
C ALA A 24 11.55 -0.21 -0.56
N GLU A 25 11.81 -1.04 0.42
CA GLU A 25 11.92 -2.48 0.29
C GLU A 25 10.60 -3.11 0.73
N VAL A 26 10.09 -4.05 -0.07
CA VAL A 26 8.84 -4.76 0.18
C VAL A 26 9.16 -6.24 0.40
N ILE A 27 8.80 -6.76 1.56
CA ILE A 27 9.14 -8.11 2.00
C ILE A 27 7.84 -8.86 2.27
N SER A 28 7.67 -10.03 1.65
CA SER A 28 6.60 -10.95 2.01
C SER A 28 6.98 -11.74 3.26
N GLY A 29 5.96 -12.14 4.01
CA GLY A 29 6.18 -12.91 5.23
C GLY A 29 4.87 -13.26 5.91
N SER A 30 4.92 -13.44 7.21
CA SER A 30 3.72 -13.65 8.02
C SER A 30 3.72 -12.81 9.28
N TRP A 31 2.53 -12.36 9.68
CA TRP A 31 2.23 -11.71 10.94
C TRP A 31 1.35 -12.65 11.77
N ILE A 32 1.88 -13.14 12.88
CA ILE A 32 1.19 -14.14 13.73
C ILE A 32 0.64 -15.31 12.89
N GLY A 33 1.46 -15.83 11.95
CA GLY A 33 1.10 -16.96 11.09
C GLY A 33 0.17 -16.65 9.92
N ARG A 34 -0.25 -15.39 9.72
CA ARG A 34 -1.07 -14.96 8.57
C ARG A 34 -0.22 -14.27 7.52
N PRO A 35 -0.46 -14.50 6.22
CA PRO A 35 0.26 -13.83 5.14
C PRO A 35 0.22 -12.31 5.30
N ALA A 36 1.37 -11.69 5.21
CA ALA A 36 1.52 -10.25 5.40
C ALA A 36 2.70 -9.69 4.59
N ILE A 37 2.66 -8.38 4.37
CA ILE A 37 3.69 -7.61 3.67
C ILE A 37 4.29 -6.61 4.65
N LEU A 38 5.61 -6.60 4.76
CA LEU A 38 6.38 -5.54 5.39
C LEU A 38 6.89 -4.60 4.30
N LYS A 39 6.57 -3.31 4.42
CA LYS A 39 7.12 -2.23 3.62
C LYS A 39 8.02 -1.40 4.51
N LYS A 40 9.31 -1.41 4.20
CA LYS A 40 10.33 -0.68 4.94
C LYS A 40 10.96 0.37 4.05
N ARG A 41 11.06 1.61 4.52
CA ARG A 41 11.70 2.68 3.77
C ARG A 41 13.22 2.50 3.74
N VAL A 42 13.80 2.72 2.55
CA VAL A 42 15.25 2.66 2.34
C VAL A 42 15.78 4.08 2.25
N SER A 43 16.83 4.39 3.00
CA SER A 43 17.47 5.70 2.97
C SER A 43 18.18 5.91 1.63
N ARG A 44 17.99 7.08 1.02
CA ARG A 44 18.65 7.45 -0.24
C ARG A 44 19.98 8.13 0.04
N GLY A 45 21.07 7.52 -0.41
CA GLY A 45 22.44 8.02 -0.19
C GLY A 45 22.74 9.41 -0.82
N TYR A 46 21.90 9.89 -1.77
CA TYR A 46 22.09 11.18 -2.43
C TYR A 46 21.28 12.34 -1.83
N ARG A 47 20.35 12.07 -0.91
CA ARG A 47 19.59 13.08 -0.18
C ARG A 47 20.23 13.38 1.16
N HIS A 48 20.04 14.62 1.66
CA HIS A 48 20.47 14.93 3.01
C HIS A 48 19.75 14.00 4.01
N PRO A 49 20.48 13.27 4.87
CA PRO A 49 19.92 12.18 5.70
C PRO A 49 18.71 12.60 6.56
N LYS A 50 18.71 13.83 7.09
CA LYS A 50 17.60 14.38 7.89
C LYS A 50 16.33 14.58 7.06
N LEU A 51 16.45 15.10 5.83
CA LEU A 51 15.30 15.31 4.94
C LEU A 51 14.70 13.98 4.50
N ASP A 52 15.54 13.02 4.13
CA ASP A 52 15.10 11.70 3.69
C ASP A 52 14.32 10.96 4.79
N ARG A 53 14.85 10.98 6.02
CA ARG A 53 14.14 10.40 7.18
C ARG A 53 12.79 11.06 7.44
N THR A 54 12.72 12.40 7.38
CA THR A 54 11.47 13.14 7.61
C THR A 54 10.40 12.78 6.57
N LEU A 55 10.74 12.76 5.28
CA LEU A 55 9.83 12.40 4.20
C LEU A 55 9.37 10.94 4.31
N SER A 56 10.29 10.04 4.62
CA SER A 56 9.98 8.61 4.80
C SER A 56 9.00 8.38 5.94
N ARG A 57 9.22 9.02 7.09
CA ARG A 57 8.30 8.96 8.24
C ARG A 57 6.92 9.50 7.92
N GLN A 58 6.85 10.65 7.23
CA GLN A 58 5.58 11.25 6.82
C GLN A 58 4.77 10.33 5.91
N ARG A 59 5.42 9.65 4.95
CA ARG A 59 4.77 8.72 4.01
C ARG A 59 4.26 7.47 4.72
N ILE A 60 5.05 6.86 5.58
CA ILE A 60 4.61 5.70 6.40
C ILE A 60 3.43 6.09 7.29
N TYR A 61 3.48 7.25 7.92
CA TYR A 61 2.40 7.73 8.76
C TYR A 61 1.11 8.01 7.96
N ALA A 62 1.23 8.65 6.79
CA ALA A 62 0.09 8.90 5.91
C ALA A 62 -0.56 7.59 5.46
N GLU A 63 0.25 6.63 4.98
CA GLU A 63 -0.21 5.31 4.55
C GLU A 63 -0.93 4.56 5.69
N GLY A 64 -0.33 4.52 6.87
CA GLY A 64 -0.94 3.86 8.04
C GLY A 64 -2.27 4.49 8.46
N ARG A 65 -2.37 5.82 8.45
CA ARG A 65 -3.62 6.52 8.77
C ARG A 65 -4.71 6.29 7.72
N ILE A 66 -4.34 6.23 6.44
CA ILE A 66 -5.29 5.94 5.35
C ILE A 66 -5.80 4.51 5.52
N LEU A 67 -4.92 3.52 5.68
CA LEU A 67 -5.32 2.13 5.88
C LEU A 67 -6.20 1.98 7.12
N SER A 68 -5.85 2.61 8.25
CA SER A 68 -6.70 2.60 9.45
C SER A 68 -8.11 3.11 9.16
N ARG A 69 -8.23 4.28 8.51
CA ARG A 69 -9.51 4.86 8.13
C ARG A 69 -10.33 3.96 7.20
N LEU A 70 -9.69 3.39 6.17
CA LEU A 70 -10.37 2.48 5.23
C LEU A 70 -10.83 1.21 5.94
N ASN A 71 -10.00 0.64 6.81
CA ASN A 71 -10.33 -0.55 7.59
C ASN A 71 -11.49 -0.31 8.56
N GLU A 72 -11.51 0.83 9.28
CA GLU A 72 -12.60 1.24 10.18
C GLU A 72 -13.94 1.40 9.44
N ARG A 73 -13.89 1.83 8.19
CA ARG A 73 -15.08 2.02 7.33
C ARG A 73 -15.48 0.75 6.57
N GLY A 74 -14.78 -0.36 6.76
CA GLY A 74 -15.05 -1.61 6.04
C GLY A 74 -14.77 -1.54 4.53
N ILE A 75 -13.98 -0.55 4.08
CA ILE A 75 -13.60 -0.41 2.67
C ILE A 75 -12.51 -1.43 2.34
N LEU A 76 -12.66 -2.09 1.20
CA LEU A 76 -11.74 -3.12 0.72
C LEU A 76 -10.34 -2.52 0.53
N SER A 77 -9.41 -2.95 1.36
CA SER A 77 -8.02 -2.45 1.43
C SER A 77 -7.14 -3.42 2.20
N PRO A 78 -5.81 -3.36 2.07
CA PRO A 78 -4.92 -4.07 2.98
C PRO A 78 -5.25 -3.73 4.44
N LYS A 79 -5.23 -4.75 5.32
CA LYS A 79 -5.45 -4.52 6.76
C LYS A 79 -4.15 -4.03 7.40
N LEU A 80 -4.19 -2.89 8.06
CA LEU A 80 -3.07 -2.43 8.88
C LEU A 80 -2.89 -3.38 10.07
N LEU A 81 -1.71 -3.98 10.18
CA LEU A 81 -1.39 -4.93 11.25
C LEU A 81 -0.46 -4.32 12.30
N SER A 82 0.57 -3.60 11.85
CA SER A 82 1.48 -2.87 12.72
C SER A 82 2.24 -1.81 11.94
N MET A 83 2.78 -0.80 12.62
CA MET A 83 3.66 0.19 12.00
C MET A 83 4.59 0.80 13.05
N ASP A 84 5.76 1.23 12.60
CA ASP A 84 6.67 2.07 13.36
C ASP A 84 7.09 3.25 12.49
N GLN A 85 6.64 4.44 12.89
CA GLN A 85 6.92 5.67 12.16
C GLN A 85 8.39 6.10 12.33
N GLU A 86 8.97 5.85 13.50
CA GLU A 86 10.35 6.23 13.80
C GLU A 86 11.34 5.37 13.03
N GLU A 87 11.11 4.06 13.00
CA GLU A 87 11.92 3.12 12.22
C GLU A 87 11.54 3.07 10.75
N GLY A 88 10.42 3.69 10.35
CA GLY A 88 10.00 3.85 8.97
C GLY A 88 9.53 2.57 8.29
N TRP A 89 8.72 1.75 8.98
CA TRP A 89 8.13 0.55 8.41
C TRP A 89 6.65 0.40 8.74
N ILE A 90 5.94 -0.34 7.89
CA ILE A 90 4.54 -0.70 8.05
C ILE A 90 4.34 -2.17 7.68
N ILE A 91 3.53 -2.88 8.45
CA ILE A 91 3.10 -4.26 8.16
C ILE A 91 1.60 -4.25 7.90
N MET A 92 1.22 -4.85 6.79
CA MET A 92 -0.16 -4.96 6.35
C MET A 92 -0.47 -6.39 5.87
N SER A 93 -1.75 -6.75 5.81
CA SER A 93 -2.15 -8.04 5.24
C SER A 93 -1.75 -8.12 3.76
N GLU A 94 -1.30 -9.30 3.33
CA GLU A 94 -1.11 -9.58 1.92
C GLU A 94 -2.46 -9.57 1.18
N VAL A 95 -2.50 -8.90 0.04
CA VAL A 95 -3.62 -8.96 -0.92
C VAL A 95 -3.24 -9.95 -2.00
N LYS A 96 -4.03 -11.02 -2.15
CA LYS A 96 -3.78 -12.06 -3.14
C LYS A 96 -4.47 -11.74 -4.46
N GLY A 97 -3.73 -11.88 -5.55
CA GLY A 97 -4.20 -11.67 -6.92
C GLY A 97 -3.13 -11.09 -7.82
N PRO A 98 -3.35 -11.11 -9.15
CA PRO A 98 -2.50 -10.41 -10.08
C PRO A 98 -2.70 -8.89 -9.99
N THR A 99 -1.71 -8.11 -10.44
CA THR A 99 -1.89 -6.67 -10.65
C THR A 99 -2.91 -6.43 -11.75
N LEU A 100 -3.55 -5.27 -11.72
CA LEU A 100 -4.47 -4.86 -12.79
C LEU A 100 -3.74 -4.83 -14.14
N LEU A 101 -2.50 -4.33 -14.17
CA LEU A 101 -1.67 -4.36 -15.38
C LEU A 101 -1.55 -5.77 -15.95
N SER A 102 -1.11 -6.74 -15.13
CA SER A 102 -0.96 -8.13 -15.56
C SER A 102 -2.27 -8.75 -16.03
N THR A 103 -3.39 -8.37 -15.41
CA THR A 103 -4.72 -8.84 -15.79
C THR A 103 -5.15 -8.30 -17.15
N LEU A 104 -4.88 -7.02 -17.43
CA LEU A 104 -5.17 -6.38 -18.71
C LEU A 104 -4.29 -6.93 -19.84
N GLU A 105 -2.99 -7.11 -19.59
CA GLU A 105 -2.04 -7.73 -20.54
C GLU A 105 -2.43 -9.19 -20.86
N GLY A 106 -3.00 -9.90 -19.89
CA GLY A 106 -3.54 -11.25 -20.06
C GLY A 106 -4.84 -11.31 -20.90
N GLY A 107 -5.32 -10.17 -21.40
CA GLY A 107 -6.51 -10.07 -22.23
C GLY A 107 -7.83 -10.31 -21.50
N ALA A 108 -7.85 -10.08 -20.19
CA ALA A 108 -9.08 -10.17 -19.41
C ALA A 108 -10.15 -9.26 -20.00
N LYS A 109 -11.34 -9.83 -20.19
CA LYS A 109 -12.52 -9.12 -20.65
C LYS A 109 -13.53 -9.11 -19.50
N GLY A 110 -14.20 -8.01 -19.29
CA GLY A 110 -15.22 -7.90 -18.26
C GLY A 110 -15.34 -6.47 -17.75
N ASP A 111 -16.06 -6.31 -16.66
CA ASP A 111 -16.35 -5.01 -16.05
C ASP A 111 -15.21 -4.51 -15.16
N ILE A 112 -13.93 -4.78 -15.54
CA ILE A 112 -12.75 -4.40 -14.76
C ILE A 112 -12.71 -2.90 -14.49
N GLU A 113 -13.02 -2.08 -15.51
CA GLU A 113 -13.06 -0.63 -15.37
C GLU A 113 -14.18 -0.20 -14.41
N VAL A 114 -15.31 -0.88 -14.44
CA VAL A 114 -16.43 -0.63 -13.52
C VAL A 114 -16.05 -0.99 -12.09
N GLU A 115 -15.39 -2.14 -11.88
CA GLU A 115 -14.92 -2.56 -10.56
C GLU A 115 -13.82 -1.62 -10.03
N LEU A 116 -12.89 -1.19 -10.87
CA LEU A 116 -11.89 -0.19 -10.53
C LEU A 116 -12.54 1.14 -10.13
N GLY A 117 -13.52 1.59 -10.92
CA GLY A 117 -14.29 2.79 -10.63
C GLY A 117 -15.04 2.72 -9.31
N LYS A 118 -15.61 1.57 -8.95
CA LYS A 118 -16.25 1.34 -7.63
C LYS A 118 -15.23 1.43 -6.49
N SER A 119 -14.06 0.79 -6.64
CA SER A 119 -12.99 0.82 -5.63
C SER A 119 -12.48 2.25 -5.42
N LEU A 120 -12.22 2.98 -6.51
CA LEU A 120 -11.79 4.37 -6.45
C LEU A 120 -12.86 5.28 -5.83
N ARG A 121 -14.13 5.13 -6.23
CA ARG A 121 -15.25 5.87 -5.64
C ARG A 121 -15.35 5.62 -4.13
N SER A 122 -15.09 4.40 -3.67
CA SER A 122 -15.16 4.05 -2.25
C SER A 122 -14.15 4.85 -1.42
N ILE A 123 -12.91 5.01 -1.89
CA ILE A 123 -11.90 5.82 -1.19
C ILE A 123 -12.17 7.32 -1.35
N HIS A 124 -12.52 7.80 -2.55
CA HIS A 124 -12.82 9.20 -2.80
C HIS A 124 -14.03 9.71 -1.99
N SER A 125 -15.05 8.86 -1.76
CA SER A 125 -16.19 9.20 -0.92
C SER A 125 -15.84 9.43 0.56
N GLN A 126 -14.65 8.98 0.99
CA GLN A 126 -14.10 9.26 2.33
C GLN A 126 -13.22 10.52 2.36
N GLY A 127 -13.14 11.27 1.26
CA GLY A 127 -12.23 12.40 1.13
C GLY A 127 -10.77 11.99 1.05
N ILE A 128 -10.48 10.75 0.63
CA ILE A 128 -9.13 10.20 0.52
C ILE A 128 -8.71 10.18 -0.94
N SER A 129 -7.51 10.70 -1.28
CA SER A 129 -6.87 10.47 -2.57
C SER A 129 -5.76 9.43 -2.45
N HIS A 130 -5.51 8.71 -3.53
CA HIS A 130 -4.45 7.69 -3.59
C HIS A 130 -3.06 8.33 -3.76
N GLY A 131 -2.95 9.31 -4.65
CA GLY A 131 -1.73 10.08 -4.89
C GLY A 131 -0.69 9.43 -5.80
N ASP A 132 -0.86 8.12 -6.13
CA ASP A 132 0.00 7.36 -7.05
C ASP A 132 -0.81 6.22 -7.70
N LEU A 133 -1.98 6.55 -8.25
CA LEU A 133 -2.91 5.56 -8.78
C LEU A 133 -2.45 5.09 -10.16
N THR A 134 -1.92 3.87 -10.20
CA THR A 134 -1.48 3.19 -11.42
C THR A 134 -2.04 1.77 -11.49
N THR A 135 -2.01 1.16 -12.66
CA THR A 135 -2.42 -0.23 -12.86
C THR A 135 -1.55 -1.25 -12.09
N LEU A 136 -0.34 -0.85 -11.67
CA LEU A 136 0.52 -1.65 -10.79
C LEU A 136 0.09 -1.58 -9.32
N ASN A 137 -0.55 -0.48 -8.91
CA ASN A 137 -1.02 -0.24 -7.54
C ASN A 137 -2.48 -0.68 -7.32
N ALA A 138 -3.00 -1.53 -8.19
CA ALA A 138 -4.30 -2.17 -8.08
C ALA A 138 -4.16 -3.69 -8.24
N ILE A 139 -4.69 -4.44 -7.29
CA ILE A 139 -4.68 -5.92 -7.28
C ILE A 139 -6.09 -6.43 -7.57
N VAL A 140 -6.22 -7.32 -8.54
CA VAL A 140 -7.49 -7.99 -8.86
C VAL A 140 -7.62 -9.19 -7.92
N SER A 141 -8.39 -9.03 -6.85
CA SER A 141 -8.64 -10.08 -5.85
C SER A 141 -9.98 -10.77 -6.08
N LEU A 142 -10.26 -11.83 -5.31
CA LEU A 142 -11.56 -12.52 -5.35
C LEU A 142 -12.71 -11.63 -4.84
N ASP A 143 -12.41 -10.65 -3.98
CA ASP A 143 -13.41 -9.77 -3.35
C ASP A 143 -13.60 -8.45 -4.14
N GLY A 144 -12.84 -8.25 -5.22
CA GLY A 144 -12.85 -7.04 -6.04
C GLY A 144 -11.46 -6.44 -6.23
N ILE A 145 -11.40 -5.25 -6.80
CA ILE A 145 -10.11 -4.56 -7.01
C ILE A 145 -9.71 -3.85 -5.72
N VAL A 146 -8.51 -4.18 -5.24
CA VAL A 146 -7.90 -3.61 -4.03
C VAL A 146 -6.79 -2.65 -4.44
N LEU A 147 -6.91 -1.39 -4.05
CA LEU A 147 -5.84 -0.41 -4.22
C LEU A 147 -4.80 -0.56 -3.10
N ILE A 148 -3.53 -0.48 -3.48
CA ILE A 148 -2.37 -0.66 -2.59
C ILE A 148 -1.41 0.52 -2.75
N ASP A 149 -0.51 0.71 -1.78
CA ASP A 149 0.52 1.76 -1.76
C ASP A 149 -0.03 3.19 -1.67
N TYR A 150 -0.55 3.54 -0.50
CA TYR A 150 -1.06 4.88 -0.20
C TYR A 150 0.03 5.85 0.30
N GLY A 151 1.30 5.59 0.04
CA GLY A 151 2.42 6.40 0.54
C GLY A 151 2.43 7.86 0.09
N LEU A 152 1.71 8.21 -0.97
CA LEU A 152 1.49 9.57 -1.45
C LEU A 152 0.04 10.05 -1.26
N GLY A 153 -0.79 9.23 -0.64
CA GLY A 153 -2.20 9.51 -0.42
C GLY A 153 -2.45 10.63 0.59
N ARG A 154 -3.65 11.19 0.55
CA ARG A 154 -4.11 12.26 1.45
C ARG A 154 -5.42 11.88 2.12
N LEU A 155 -5.51 12.07 3.44
CA LEU A 155 -6.73 11.84 4.23
C LEU A 155 -7.79 12.93 4.08
N VAL A 156 -7.36 14.13 3.69
CA VAL A 156 -8.22 15.26 3.38
C VAL A 156 -7.83 15.73 1.99
N ALA A 157 -8.46 15.12 0.99
CA ALA A 157 -8.20 15.43 -0.41
C ALA A 157 -9.13 16.53 -0.88
N GLU A 158 -8.58 17.49 -1.60
CA GLU A 158 -9.32 18.48 -2.38
C GLU A 158 -9.72 17.87 -3.73
N LEU A 159 -10.66 18.49 -4.43
CA LEU A 159 -11.14 18.01 -5.75
C LEU A 159 -10.00 17.83 -6.76
N GLU A 160 -8.99 18.70 -6.69
CA GLU A 160 -7.79 18.61 -7.52
C GLU A 160 -7.02 17.30 -7.29
N HIS A 161 -6.86 16.88 -6.04
CA HIS A 161 -6.19 15.62 -5.72
C HIS A 161 -6.96 14.39 -6.22
N LEU A 162 -8.30 14.42 -6.16
CA LEU A 162 -9.15 13.37 -6.69
C LEU A 162 -9.08 13.33 -8.23
N GLY A 163 -9.00 14.50 -8.87
CA GLY A 163 -8.80 14.64 -10.31
C GLY A 163 -7.44 14.10 -10.77
N LEU A 164 -6.37 14.33 -9.97
CA LEU A 164 -5.05 13.79 -10.26
C LEU A 164 -5.00 12.26 -10.19
N ASP A 165 -5.72 11.62 -9.28
CA ASP A 165 -5.83 10.15 -9.25
C ASP A 165 -6.43 9.62 -10.58
N LEU A 166 -7.49 10.25 -11.09
CA LEU A 166 -8.11 9.85 -12.35
C LEU A 166 -7.18 10.11 -13.55
N HIS A 167 -6.45 11.23 -13.52
CA HIS A 167 -5.48 11.55 -14.57
C HIS A 167 -4.34 10.53 -14.60
N SER A 168 -3.75 10.21 -13.44
CA SER A 168 -2.68 9.20 -13.35
C SER A 168 -3.12 7.84 -13.88
N LEU A 169 -4.36 7.44 -13.59
CA LEU A 169 -4.92 6.19 -14.09
C LEU A 169 -5.13 6.21 -15.60
N HIS A 170 -5.49 7.37 -16.17
CA HIS A 170 -5.72 7.53 -17.63
C HIS A 170 -4.40 7.45 -18.41
N GLU A 171 -3.28 7.84 -17.81
CA GLU A 171 -1.94 7.81 -18.43
C GLU A 171 -1.27 6.42 -18.38
N CYS A 172 -1.85 5.45 -17.66
CA CYS A 172 -1.35 4.07 -17.53
C CYS A 172 -2.04 3.10 -18.47
#